data_e5872e8eed81876750d3535bd6fb2a48
#
_entry.id   e5872e8eed81876750d3535bd6fb2a48
#
_cell.length_a   1.000
_cell.length_b   1.000
_cell.length_c   1.000
_cell.angle_alpha   90.00
_cell.angle_beta   90.00
_cell.angle_gamma   90.00
#
_symmetry.space_group_name_H-M   'P 1'
#
loop_
_entity.id
_entity.type
_entity.pdbx_description
1 polymer ?
#
loop_
_entity_poly.entity_id
_entity_poly.type
_entity_poly.pdbx_seq_one_letter_code
_entity_poly.pdbx_strand_id
1 'polypeptide(L)'
;LTYEMSRLMGMKEFIVARKSRKPYMQDPIESTVYSITTQAKQTLYLNGCDAEKIKGKRVALIDDVIATGDSIRAIEELAKAAGAIVIAKAAILAELETVNRPDVIYLKEHFVFRPNPDGTYTPLHSLND
;
A
#
# COMPACT_ATOMS: atom_id res chain seq x y z
N LEU A 1 6.64 9.92 5.20
CA LEU A 1 6.23 10.18 3.83
C LEU A 1 4.87 10.89 3.78
N THR A 2 3.78 10.24 4.14
CA THR A 2 2.41 10.78 4.01
C THR A 2 2.21 12.12 4.73
N TYR A 3 2.83 12.30 5.91
CA TYR A 3 2.81 13.57 6.62
C TYR A 3 3.38 14.72 5.77
N GLU A 4 4.58 14.56 5.19
CA GLU A 4 5.20 15.60 4.35
C GLU A 4 4.43 15.84 3.06
N MET A 5 3.91 14.79 2.44
CA MET A 5 3.06 14.94 1.25
C MET A 5 1.80 15.74 1.59
N SER A 6 1.12 15.43 2.69
CA SER A 6 -0.07 16.17 3.14
C SER A 6 0.26 17.64 3.40
N ARG A 7 1.37 17.90 4.09
CA ARG A 7 1.83 19.27 4.40
C ARG A 7 2.10 20.06 3.11
N LEU A 8 2.82 19.48 2.16
CA LEU A 8 3.15 20.14 0.89
C LEU A 8 1.91 20.38 0.00
N MET A 9 0.92 19.50 0.09
CA MET A 9 -0.34 19.64 -0.64
C MET A 9 -1.36 20.53 0.09
N GLY A 10 -1.02 21.11 1.23
CA GLY A 10 -1.94 21.94 2.02
C GLY A 10 -3.08 21.15 2.67
N MET A 11 -2.95 19.84 2.80
CA MET A 11 -3.94 18.98 3.45
C MET A 11 -3.77 19.04 4.96
N LYS A 12 -4.88 19.11 5.68
CA LYS A 12 -4.89 19.18 7.15
C LYS A 12 -4.76 17.82 7.83
N GLU A 13 -5.14 16.77 7.14
CA GLU A 13 -5.22 15.43 7.71
C GLU A 13 -4.75 14.38 6.69
N PHE A 14 -4.26 13.27 7.22
CA PHE A 14 -4.07 12.02 6.50
C PHE A 14 -4.52 10.86 7.39
N ILE A 15 -4.83 9.72 6.79
CA ILE A 15 -5.38 8.57 7.48
C ILE A 15 -4.42 7.40 7.39
N VAL A 16 -4.29 6.64 8.47
CA VAL A 16 -3.35 5.52 8.58
C VAL A 16 -4.11 4.22 8.72
N ALA A 17 -3.97 3.33 7.72
CA ALA A 17 -4.39 1.95 7.84
C ALA A 17 -3.42 1.17 8.76
N ARG A 18 -3.97 0.29 9.60
CA ARG A 18 -3.20 -0.48 10.59
C ARG A 18 -3.31 -1.97 10.34
N LYS A 19 -2.21 -2.70 10.57
CA LYS A 19 -2.16 -4.17 10.46
C LYS A 19 -2.81 -4.91 11.64
N SER A 20 -3.17 -4.18 12.70
CA SER A 20 -3.85 -4.73 13.87
C SER A 20 -4.87 -3.75 14.40
N ARG A 21 -5.96 -4.28 14.94
CA ARG A 21 -6.93 -3.48 15.68
C ARG A 21 -6.25 -2.90 16.93
N LYS A 22 -6.41 -1.60 17.13
CA LYS A 22 -5.86 -0.89 18.28
C LYS A 22 -6.95 -0.62 19.32
N PRO A 23 -6.61 -0.57 20.63
CA PRO A 23 -7.61 -0.37 21.70
C PRO A 23 -8.41 0.93 21.59
N TYR A 24 -7.85 1.97 20.95
CA TYR A 24 -8.51 3.26 20.79
C TYR A 24 -9.52 3.29 19.63
N MET A 25 -9.55 2.26 18.76
CA MET A 25 -10.44 2.24 17.61
C MET A 25 -11.88 1.99 18.03
N GLN A 26 -12.76 2.89 17.58
CA GLN A 26 -14.20 2.78 17.74
C GLN A 26 -14.82 2.39 16.40
N ASP A 27 -15.64 1.33 16.43
CA ASP A 27 -16.31 0.77 15.24
C ASP A 27 -15.39 0.64 14.02
N PRO A 28 -14.20 -0.01 14.18
CA PRO A 28 -13.25 -0.11 13.10
C PRO A 28 -13.85 -0.95 11.97
N ILE A 29 -13.55 -0.53 10.73
CA ILE A 29 -13.76 -1.38 9.58
C ILE A 29 -12.47 -2.16 9.30
N GLU A 30 -12.63 -3.34 8.75
CA GLU A 30 -11.51 -4.20 8.36
C GLU A 30 -11.69 -4.73 6.94
N SER A 31 -10.58 -4.98 6.29
CA SER A 31 -10.55 -5.70 5.02
C SER A 31 -9.43 -6.72 5.05
N THR A 32 -9.74 -7.90 4.56
CA THR A 32 -8.78 -9.01 4.48
C THR A 32 -8.57 -9.39 3.03
N VAL A 33 -7.31 -9.42 2.64
CA VAL A 33 -6.89 -9.95 1.34
C VAL A 33 -5.92 -11.10 1.54
N TYR A 34 -5.91 -12.01 0.58
CA TYR A 34 -4.92 -13.08 0.51
C TYR A 34 -3.83 -12.65 -0.46
N SER A 35 -2.58 -12.78 -0.04
CA SER A 35 -1.43 -12.56 -0.91
C SER A 35 -1.47 -13.55 -2.08
N ILE A 36 -1.28 -13.05 -3.28
CA ILE A 36 -1.21 -13.88 -4.48
C ILE A 36 0.04 -14.75 -4.46
N THR A 37 1.12 -14.23 -3.87
CA THR A 37 2.45 -14.86 -3.91
C THR A 37 2.70 -15.83 -2.77
N THR A 38 2.27 -15.49 -1.55
CA THR A 38 2.59 -16.25 -0.32
C THR A 38 1.40 -16.99 0.26
N GLN A 39 0.18 -16.83 -0.31
CA GLN A 39 -1.08 -17.34 0.27
C GLN A 39 -1.34 -16.80 1.70
N ALA A 40 -0.54 -15.86 2.17
CA ALA A 40 -0.68 -15.29 3.50
C ALA A 40 -1.90 -14.37 3.56
N LYS A 41 -2.62 -14.47 4.67
CA LYS A 41 -3.74 -13.58 4.99
C LYS A 41 -3.21 -12.24 5.51
N GLN A 42 -3.62 -11.15 4.91
CA GLN A 42 -3.33 -9.79 5.38
C GLN A 42 -4.64 -9.06 5.70
N THR A 43 -4.79 -8.66 6.95
CA THR A 43 -5.95 -7.85 7.40
C THR A 43 -5.48 -6.46 7.76
N LEU A 44 -6.18 -5.46 7.26
CA LEU A 44 -5.97 -4.05 7.60
C LEU A 44 -7.21 -3.48 8.26
N TYR A 45 -6.98 -2.53 9.14
CA TYR A 45 -7.99 -1.88 9.96
C TYR A 45 -7.97 -0.37 9.78
N LEU A 46 -9.14 0.22 9.75
CA LEU A 46 -9.36 1.65 9.77
C LEU A 46 -10.27 1.99 10.94
N ASN A 47 -9.93 3.03 11.71
CA ASN A 47 -10.83 3.51 12.75
C ASN A 47 -12.15 4.00 12.12
N GLY A 48 -13.28 3.74 12.75
CA GLY A 48 -14.60 4.11 12.22
C GLY A 48 -14.73 5.60 11.92
N CYS A 49 -14.21 6.46 12.78
CA CYS A 49 -14.22 7.91 12.53
C CYS A 49 -13.37 8.31 11.31
N ASP A 50 -12.28 7.62 11.04
CA ASP A 50 -11.44 7.85 9.86
C ASP A 50 -12.12 7.32 8.59
N ALA A 51 -12.81 6.19 8.68
CA ALA A 51 -13.63 5.66 7.60
C ALA A 51 -14.74 6.65 7.19
N GLU A 52 -15.42 7.24 8.15
CA GLU A 52 -16.45 8.26 7.87
C GLU A 52 -15.88 9.51 7.21
N LYS A 53 -14.65 9.93 7.57
CA LYS A 53 -13.96 11.07 6.96
C LYS A 53 -13.69 10.89 5.48
N ILE A 54 -13.39 9.68 5.02
CA ILE A 54 -13.05 9.40 3.62
C ILE A 54 -14.23 8.92 2.78
N LYS A 55 -15.36 8.64 3.38
CA LYS A 55 -16.55 8.19 2.67
C LYS A 55 -16.98 9.17 1.59
N GLY A 56 -17.10 8.70 0.36
CA GLY A 56 -17.44 9.52 -0.81
C GLY A 56 -16.34 10.46 -1.27
N LYS A 57 -15.17 10.47 -0.63
CA LYS A 57 -14.06 11.35 -1.01
C LYS A 57 -13.07 10.65 -1.92
N ARG A 58 -12.38 11.46 -2.71
CA ARG A 58 -11.26 11.04 -3.55
C ARG A 58 -10.02 10.90 -2.67
N VAL A 59 -9.38 9.73 -2.71
CA VAL A 59 -8.19 9.43 -1.89
C VAL A 59 -7.04 8.94 -2.76
N ALA A 60 -5.82 9.30 -2.37
CA ALA A 60 -4.61 8.68 -2.86
C ALA A 60 -4.10 7.68 -1.80
N LEU A 61 -3.65 6.52 -2.25
CA LEU A 61 -3.03 5.50 -1.41
C LEU A 61 -1.52 5.67 -1.45
N ILE A 62 -0.89 5.76 -0.28
CA ILE A 62 0.55 6.03 -0.18
C ILE A 62 1.21 4.93 0.62
N ASP A 63 2.28 4.37 0.07
CA ASP A 63 3.17 3.42 0.75
C ASP A 63 4.63 3.88 0.58
N ASP A 64 5.57 3.29 1.29
CA ASP A 64 7.00 3.55 1.09
C ASP A 64 7.57 2.73 -0.06
N VAL A 65 7.26 1.45 -0.10
CA VAL A 65 7.70 0.51 -1.15
C VAL A 65 6.51 -0.33 -1.61
N ILE A 66 6.31 -0.42 -2.91
CA ILE A 66 5.34 -1.33 -3.51
C ILE A 66 6.12 -2.38 -4.32
N ALA A 67 6.10 -3.63 -3.86
CA ALA A 67 6.77 -4.76 -4.52
C ALA A 67 5.77 -5.60 -5.33
N THR A 68 5.11 -6.58 -4.70
CA THR A 68 4.13 -7.45 -5.35
C THR A 68 2.78 -6.78 -5.61
N GLY A 69 2.53 -5.69 -4.89
CA GLY A 69 1.24 -4.99 -4.92
C GLY A 69 0.20 -5.53 -3.94
N ASP A 70 0.51 -6.57 -3.17
CA ASP A 70 -0.46 -7.15 -2.21
C ASP A 70 -0.84 -6.15 -1.12
N SER A 71 0.14 -5.42 -0.56
CA SER A 71 -0.10 -4.41 0.48
C SER A 71 -0.96 -3.26 -0.02
N ILE A 72 -0.64 -2.71 -1.19
CA ILE A 72 -1.41 -1.60 -1.76
C ILE A 72 -2.83 -2.05 -2.16
N ARG A 73 -3.00 -3.30 -2.58
CA ARG A 73 -4.30 -3.89 -2.85
C ARG A 73 -5.13 -4.02 -1.56
N ALA A 74 -4.50 -4.42 -0.45
CA ALA A 74 -5.19 -4.49 0.85
C ALA A 74 -5.69 -3.11 1.30
N ILE A 75 -4.86 -2.06 1.14
CA ILE A 75 -5.24 -0.67 1.44
C ILE A 75 -6.37 -0.21 0.51
N GLU A 76 -6.31 -0.57 -0.76
CA GLU A 76 -7.35 -0.23 -1.74
C GLU A 76 -8.71 -0.84 -1.37
N GLU A 77 -8.74 -2.14 -1.03
CA GLU A 77 -9.97 -2.81 -0.62
C GLU A 77 -10.53 -2.22 0.68
N LEU A 78 -9.66 -1.85 1.62
CA LEU A 78 -10.08 -1.18 2.86
C LEU A 78 -10.69 0.21 2.57
N ALA A 79 -10.05 1.00 1.69
CA ALA A 79 -10.57 2.32 1.30
C ALA A 79 -11.92 2.21 0.57
N LYS A 80 -12.07 1.24 -0.32
CA LYS A 80 -13.34 0.95 -1.00
C LYS A 80 -14.42 0.52 -0.01
N ALA A 81 -14.10 -0.33 0.96
CA ALA A 81 -15.02 -0.74 2.02
C ALA A 81 -15.49 0.45 2.86
N ALA A 82 -14.66 1.47 3.03
CA ALA A 82 -15.02 2.75 3.67
C ALA A 82 -15.84 3.67 2.77
N GLY A 83 -16.10 3.30 1.51
CA GLY A 83 -16.82 4.12 0.55
C GLY A 83 -16.00 5.24 -0.10
N ALA A 84 -14.68 5.17 -0.04
CA ALA A 84 -13.78 6.12 -0.68
C ALA A 84 -13.61 5.83 -2.18
N ILE A 85 -13.23 6.85 -2.94
CA ILE A 85 -12.92 6.77 -4.38
C ILE A 85 -11.40 6.83 -4.52
N VAL A 86 -10.76 5.70 -4.82
CA VAL A 86 -9.31 5.64 -5.01
C VAL A 86 -8.95 6.21 -6.37
N ILE A 87 -8.15 7.28 -6.39
CA ILE A 87 -7.76 8.00 -7.60
C ILE A 87 -6.28 7.85 -7.95
N ALA A 88 -5.44 7.44 -7.00
CA ALA A 88 -4.00 7.26 -7.22
C ALA A 88 -3.43 6.26 -6.22
N LYS A 89 -2.37 5.59 -6.62
CA LYS A 89 -1.50 4.75 -5.80
C LYS A 89 -0.07 5.23 -5.98
N ALA A 90 0.63 5.53 -4.91
CA ALA A 90 1.98 6.06 -5.02
C ALA A 90 2.92 5.52 -3.95
N ALA A 91 4.21 5.43 -4.29
CA ALA A 91 5.27 5.03 -3.39
C ALA A 91 6.57 5.78 -3.68
N ILE A 92 7.54 5.71 -2.76
CA ILE A 92 8.90 6.16 -3.05
C ILE A 92 9.57 5.19 -4.01
N LEU A 93 9.47 3.89 -3.72
CA LEU A 93 10.13 2.84 -4.48
C LEU A 93 9.12 1.85 -5.05
N ALA A 94 9.41 1.38 -6.26
CA ALA A 94 8.74 0.24 -6.87
C ALA A 94 9.73 -0.90 -7.07
N GLU A 95 9.29 -2.12 -6.82
CA GLU A 95 10.08 -3.34 -6.99
C GLU A 95 9.33 -4.34 -7.88
N LEU A 96 10.08 -5.24 -8.50
CA LEU A 96 9.56 -6.39 -9.23
C LEU A 96 8.46 -6.00 -10.24
N GLU A 97 7.34 -6.71 -10.21
CA GLU A 97 6.23 -6.51 -11.14
C GLU A 97 5.60 -5.12 -11.07
N THR A 98 5.78 -4.42 -9.95
CA THR A 98 5.18 -3.08 -9.76
C THR A 98 5.84 -2.02 -10.63
N VAL A 99 7.12 -2.21 -11.02
CA VAL A 99 7.86 -1.29 -11.90
C VAL A 99 7.14 -1.07 -13.24
N ASN A 100 6.44 -2.08 -13.74
CA ASN A 100 5.74 -2.02 -15.01
C ASN A 100 4.24 -1.71 -14.90
N ARG A 101 3.75 -1.39 -13.70
CA ARG A 101 2.33 -1.12 -13.47
C ARG A 101 1.96 0.32 -13.83
N PRO A 102 1.05 0.56 -14.78
CA PRO A 102 0.65 1.91 -15.17
C PRO A 102 -0.20 2.63 -14.13
N ASP A 103 -0.75 1.91 -13.16
CA ASP A 103 -1.62 2.44 -12.11
C ASP A 103 -0.87 2.85 -10.84
N VAL A 104 0.46 2.74 -10.82
CA VAL A 104 1.32 3.09 -9.68
C VAL A 104 2.27 4.22 -10.05
N ILE A 105 2.29 5.25 -9.24
CA ILE A 105 3.23 6.37 -9.33
C ILE A 105 4.37 6.10 -8.35
N TYR A 106 5.61 6.13 -8.80
CA TYR A 106 6.78 5.96 -7.94
C TYR A 106 7.92 6.87 -8.36
N LEU A 107 8.85 7.12 -7.43
CA LEU A 107 9.99 8.01 -7.70
C LEU A 107 11.17 7.25 -8.29
N LYS A 108 11.42 6.01 -7.84
CA LYS A 108 12.56 5.22 -8.29
C LYS A 108 12.28 3.73 -8.22
N GLU A 109 12.85 3.00 -9.16
CA GLU A 109 12.95 1.55 -9.11
C GLU A 109 13.99 1.12 -8.06
N HIS A 110 13.65 0.12 -7.28
CA HIS A 110 14.53 -0.55 -6.33
C HIS A 110 14.76 -1.98 -6.80
N PHE A 111 16.03 -2.29 -7.10
CA PHE A 111 16.38 -3.61 -7.60
C PHE A 111 16.48 -4.63 -6.48
N VAL A 112 15.85 -5.78 -6.69
CA VAL A 112 15.97 -6.97 -5.84
C VAL A 112 16.94 -7.93 -6.48
N PHE A 113 17.81 -8.55 -5.68
CA PHE A 113 18.85 -9.45 -6.17
C PHE A 113 18.76 -10.81 -5.49
N ARG A 114 19.02 -11.87 -6.27
CA ARG A 114 19.21 -13.21 -5.76
C ARG A 114 20.71 -13.54 -5.73
N PRO A 115 21.24 -14.05 -4.59
CA PRO A 115 22.61 -14.53 -4.52
C PRO A 115 22.77 -15.82 -5.33
N ASN A 116 23.88 -15.94 -6.06
CA ASN A 116 24.24 -17.14 -6.80
C ASN A 116 25.27 -17.98 -6.01
N PRO A 117 25.38 -19.29 -6.28
CA PRO A 117 26.35 -20.17 -5.60
C PRO A 117 27.82 -19.75 -5.79
N ASP A 118 28.14 -19.01 -6.84
CA ASP A 118 29.49 -18.50 -7.15
C ASP A 118 29.81 -17.16 -6.44
N GLY A 119 28.89 -16.66 -5.59
CA GLY A 119 29.05 -15.39 -4.88
C GLY A 119 28.66 -14.16 -5.68
N THR A 120 28.16 -14.30 -6.89
CA THR A 120 27.61 -13.20 -7.68
C THR A 120 26.14 -12.97 -7.36
N TYR A 121 25.54 -11.92 -7.92
CA TYR A 121 24.12 -11.58 -7.71
C TYR A 121 23.43 -11.41 -9.06
N THR A 122 22.23 -11.97 -9.17
CA THR A 122 21.36 -11.79 -10.35
C THR A 122 20.21 -10.86 -9.99
N PRO A 123 19.98 -9.77 -10.75
CA PRO A 123 18.81 -8.93 -10.53
C PRO A 123 17.54 -9.69 -10.88
N LEU A 124 16.51 -9.51 -10.06
CA LEU A 124 15.18 -10.06 -10.28
C LEU A 124 14.27 -8.96 -10.82
N HIS A 125 13.47 -9.30 -11.81
CA HIS A 125 12.43 -8.41 -12.35
C HIS A 125 11.03 -8.91 -12.01
N SER A 126 10.94 -10.15 -11.52
CA SER A 126 9.72 -10.83 -11.10
C SER A 126 10.03 -11.83 -10.00
N LEU A 127 9.03 -12.17 -9.17
CA LEU A 127 9.16 -13.26 -8.19
C LEU A 127 9.34 -14.64 -8.83
N ASN A 128 9.03 -14.76 -10.10
CA ASN A 128 9.17 -16.01 -10.85
C ASN A 128 10.54 -16.15 -11.52
N ASP A 129 11.41 -15.14 -11.43
CA ASP A 129 12.79 -15.20 -11.86
C ASP A 129 13.64 -15.99 -10.84
#